data_dabb258519124aabfaea4bab999cfc71
#
_entry.id   dabb258519124aabfaea4bab999cfc71
#
_cell.length_a   1.000
_cell.length_b   1.000
_cell.length_c   1.000
_cell.angle_alpha   90.00
_cell.angle_beta   90.00
_cell.angle_gamma   90.00
#
_symmetry.space_group_name_H-M   'P 1'
#
loop_
_entity.id
_entity.type
_entity.pdbx_description
1 polymer ?
#
loop_
_entity_poly.entity_id
_entity_poly.type
_entity_poly.pdbx_seq_one_letter_code
_entity_poly.pdbx_strand_id
1 'polypeptide(L)'
;LFDEWRYLDHGEPGINPKNRELNPDFILNKQNYRDGTILLARENFGCGSSREHAPWALLDYGIRIILAPSFADIFYGNCFKNGILPIQISDELTDLFFKKALSKIGLNLTIDLEKQLIITDVDTYDFKVDEFKKHCLIKGLDDIGLTLEHGEDIKDFENNYYNQYPWLTK
;
A
#
# COMPACT_ATOMS: atom_id res chain seq x y z
N LEU A 1 8.57 -9.25 4.72
CA LEU A 1 7.27 -8.94 5.33
C LEU A 1 7.05 -9.82 6.54
N PHE A 2 6.81 -9.25 7.73
CA PHE A 2 6.53 -9.96 8.99
C PHE A 2 7.53 -11.08 9.31
N ASP A 3 8.81 -10.83 9.19
CA ASP A 3 9.88 -11.83 9.17
C ASP A 3 9.86 -12.76 10.39
N GLU A 4 9.84 -12.19 11.58
CA GLU A 4 9.82 -12.94 12.84
C GLU A 4 8.57 -13.80 13.05
N TRP A 5 7.49 -13.49 12.35
CA TRP A 5 6.25 -14.25 12.45
C TRP A 5 6.08 -15.23 11.28
N ARG A 6 6.65 -14.86 10.14
CA ARG A 6 6.56 -15.63 8.91
C ARG A 6 7.40 -16.90 8.92
N TYR A 7 8.54 -16.85 9.62
CA TYR A 7 9.53 -17.94 9.67
C TYR A 7 9.74 -18.43 11.08
N LEU A 8 10.12 -19.71 11.24
CA LEU A 8 10.48 -20.33 12.52
C LEU A 8 11.96 -20.14 12.85
N ASP A 9 12.79 -19.87 11.84
CA ASP A 9 14.23 -19.62 11.95
C ASP A 9 14.55 -18.13 11.92
N HIS A 10 15.65 -17.73 12.54
CA HIS A 10 16.18 -16.38 12.39
C HIS A 10 16.86 -16.23 11.04
N GLY A 11 16.45 -15.17 10.28
CA GLY A 11 17.07 -14.86 9.00
C GLY A 11 18.45 -14.24 9.19
N GLU A 12 19.41 -14.66 8.34
CA GLU A 12 20.73 -14.03 8.25
C GLU A 12 20.91 -13.39 6.88
N PRO A 13 21.72 -12.31 6.77
CA PRO A 13 22.03 -11.70 5.48
C PRO A 13 22.58 -12.73 4.49
N GLY A 14 21.98 -12.79 3.29
CA GLY A 14 22.39 -13.70 2.22
C GLY A 14 21.68 -15.06 2.19
N ILE A 15 20.87 -15.40 3.18
CA ILE A 15 20.04 -16.61 3.12
C ILE A 15 18.90 -16.41 2.12
N ASN A 16 18.74 -17.34 1.20
CA ASN A 16 17.62 -17.35 0.28
C ASN A 16 16.30 -17.60 1.05
N PRO A 17 15.31 -16.69 0.99
CA PRO A 17 14.04 -16.87 1.70
C PRO A 17 13.30 -18.18 1.38
N LYS A 18 13.53 -18.77 0.21
CA LYS A 18 12.93 -20.05 -0.18
C LYS A 18 13.45 -21.25 0.63
N ASN A 19 14.60 -21.11 1.27
CA ASN A 19 15.22 -22.17 2.06
C ASN A 19 14.89 -22.05 3.55
N ARG A 20 14.14 -21.02 3.95
CA ARG A 20 13.75 -20.76 5.34
C ARG A 20 12.52 -21.57 5.73
N GLU A 21 12.45 -21.97 6.98
CA GLU A 21 11.34 -22.72 7.54
C GLU A 21 10.12 -21.83 7.78
N LEU A 22 9.04 -22.06 7.02
CA LEU A 22 7.81 -21.28 7.14
C LEU A 22 7.03 -21.65 8.40
N ASN A 23 6.59 -20.64 9.15
CA ASN A 23 5.66 -20.83 10.26
C ASN A 23 4.27 -21.22 9.72
N PRO A 24 3.76 -22.43 10.01
CA PRO A 24 2.47 -22.90 9.51
C PRO A 24 1.27 -22.17 10.12
N ASP A 25 1.45 -21.53 11.27
CA ASP A 25 0.38 -20.78 11.95
C ASP A 25 0.21 -19.38 11.40
N PHE A 26 1.22 -18.87 10.68
CA PHE A 26 1.12 -17.54 10.07
C PHE A 26 0.15 -17.56 8.88
N ILE A 27 -0.87 -16.71 8.95
CA ILE A 27 -2.00 -16.74 8.01
C ILE A 27 -1.56 -16.60 6.54
N LEU A 28 -0.58 -15.74 6.24
CA LEU A 28 -0.11 -15.49 4.87
C LEU A 28 0.78 -16.63 4.32
N ASN A 29 1.19 -17.60 5.14
CA ASN A 29 1.86 -18.81 4.67
C ASN A 29 0.87 -19.90 4.26
N LYS A 30 -0.39 -19.80 4.68
CA LYS A 30 -1.42 -20.78 4.32
C LYS A 30 -1.77 -20.64 2.85
N GLN A 31 -1.82 -21.77 2.14
CA GLN A 31 -2.03 -21.84 0.69
C GLN A 31 -3.23 -21.01 0.21
N ASN A 32 -4.29 -20.92 1.01
CA ASN A 32 -5.52 -20.22 0.65
C ASN A 32 -5.42 -18.69 0.71
N TYR A 33 -4.37 -18.14 1.35
CA TYR A 33 -4.22 -16.68 1.58
C TYR A 33 -2.92 -16.12 1.02
N ARG A 34 -1.94 -16.96 0.71
CA ARG A 34 -0.59 -16.52 0.32
C ARG A 34 -0.54 -15.68 -0.95
N ASP A 35 -1.50 -15.85 -1.85
CA ASP A 35 -1.56 -15.14 -3.13
C ASP A 35 -2.58 -13.97 -3.08
N GLY A 36 -3.07 -13.63 -1.89
CA GLY A 36 -3.99 -12.50 -1.69
C GLY A 36 -3.34 -11.16 -2.00
N THR A 37 -4.07 -10.29 -2.71
CA THR A 37 -3.64 -8.92 -3.04
C THR A 37 -4.29 -7.85 -2.18
N ILE A 38 -5.30 -8.23 -1.39
CA ILE A 38 -6.00 -7.38 -0.43
C ILE A 38 -5.71 -7.89 0.97
N LEU A 39 -5.18 -7.03 1.83
CA LEU A 39 -4.92 -7.34 3.23
C LEU A 39 -6.03 -6.75 4.11
N LEU A 40 -6.65 -7.59 4.92
CA LEU A 40 -7.52 -7.15 6.01
C LEU A 40 -6.69 -7.00 7.28
N ALA A 41 -6.81 -5.87 7.95
CA ALA A 41 -6.12 -5.60 9.19
C ALA A 41 -7.07 -5.00 10.24
N ARG A 42 -6.61 -4.94 11.49
CA ARG A 42 -7.29 -4.30 12.60
C ARG A 42 -6.83 -2.85 12.74
N GLU A 43 -7.35 -2.16 13.73
CA GLU A 43 -7.06 -0.77 14.03
C GLU A 43 -5.56 -0.47 14.15
N ASN A 44 -5.20 0.79 13.90
CA ASN A 44 -3.85 1.32 14.02
C ASN A 44 -2.81 0.54 13.20
N PHE A 45 -3.19 0.06 12.01
CA PHE A 45 -2.30 -0.71 11.16
C PHE A 45 -1.11 0.13 10.68
N GLY A 46 0.09 -0.46 10.73
CA GLY A 46 1.33 0.21 10.34
C GLY A 46 2.02 1.00 11.46
N CYS A 47 1.54 0.92 12.72
CA CYS A 47 2.12 1.63 13.86
C CYS A 47 3.54 1.15 14.26
N GLY A 48 3.96 -0.04 13.81
CA GLY A 48 5.26 -0.62 14.18
C GLY A 48 6.47 0.01 13.49
N SER A 49 6.29 0.82 12.45
CA SER A 49 7.41 1.41 11.71
C SER A 49 7.02 2.73 11.02
N SER A 50 7.84 3.75 11.24
CA SER A 50 7.77 5.01 10.49
C SER A 50 8.57 4.99 9.18
N ARG A 51 9.17 3.85 8.80
CA ARG A 51 10.00 3.71 7.62
C ARG A 51 9.18 3.29 6.41
N GLU A 52 9.56 3.78 5.26
CA GLU A 52 8.95 3.47 3.97
C GLU A 52 9.13 2.00 3.54
N HIS A 53 10.09 1.29 4.14
CA HIS A 53 10.28 -0.15 3.96
C HIS A 53 9.06 -1.01 4.33
N ALA A 54 8.17 -0.51 5.21
CA ALA A 54 6.97 -1.25 5.59
C ALA A 54 5.99 -1.41 4.41
N PRO A 55 5.59 -0.33 3.68
CA PRO A 55 4.82 -0.48 2.42
C PRO A 55 5.58 -1.27 1.35
N TRP A 56 6.90 -1.08 1.19
CA TRP A 56 7.69 -1.86 0.21
C TRP A 56 7.59 -3.36 0.45
N ALA A 57 7.70 -3.79 1.71
CA ALA A 57 7.59 -5.20 2.06
C ALA A 57 6.19 -5.79 1.74
N LEU A 58 5.13 -4.99 1.85
CA LEU A 58 3.77 -5.38 1.46
C LEU A 58 3.64 -5.46 -0.06
N LEU A 59 4.17 -4.46 -0.76
CA LEU A 59 4.15 -4.39 -2.22
C LEU A 59 4.90 -5.56 -2.85
N ASP A 60 6.11 -5.86 -2.36
CA ASP A 60 6.93 -7.01 -2.80
C ASP A 60 6.25 -8.35 -2.53
N TYR A 61 5.46 -8.42 -1.47
CA TYR A 61 4.65 -9.61 -1.19
C TYR A 61 3.49 -9.79 -2.18
N GLY A 62 3.03 -8.72 -2.82
CA GLY A 62 1.90 -8.71 -3.74
C GLY A 62 0.68 -7.94 -3.25
N ILE A 63 0.70 -7.39 -2.03
CA ILE A 63 -0.42 -6.59 -1.49
C ILE A 63 -0.50 -5.26 -2.26
N ARG A 64 -1.71 -4.92 -2.68
CA ARG A 64 -2.04 -3.67 -3.39
C ARG A 64 -3.05 -2.81 -2.64
N ILE A 65 -3.86 -3.44 -1.80
CA ILE A 65 -4.94 -2.80 -1.07
C ILE A 65 -4.89 -3.26 0.38
N ILE A 66 -5.13 -2.34 1.31
CA ILE A 66 -5.24 -2.67 2.73
C ILE A 66 -6.55 -2.11 3.25
N LEU A 67 -7.37 -2.94 3.88
CA LEU A 67 -8.62 -2.56 4.53
C LEU A 67 -8.43 -2.63 6.04
N ALA A 68 -8.64 -1.52 6.75
CA ALA A 68 -8.51 -1.46 8.20
C ALA A 68 -9.39 -0.34 8.79
N PRO A 69 -9.77 -0.42 10.07
CA PRO A 69 -10.51 0.65 10.74
C PRO A 69 -9.69 1.94 10.89
N SER A 70 -8.39 1.82 11.09
CA SER A 70 -7.48 2.96 11.17
C SER A 70 -6.04 2.57 10.81
N PHE A 71 -5.24 3.57 10.50
CA PHE A 71 -3.85 3.44 10.12
C PHE A 71 -2.98 4.42 10.90
N ALA A 72 -1.72 4.08 11.11
CA ALA A 72 -0.73 5.05 11.55
C ALA A 72 -0.44 6.07 10.43
N ASP A 73 -0.40 7.37 10.75
CA ASP A 73 -0.36 8.47 9.78
C ASP A 73 0.79 8.38 8.78
N ILE A 74 2.01 8.11 9.27
CA ILE A 74 3.21 7.99 8.43
C ILE A 74 3.06 6.80 7.46
N PHE A 75 2.59 5.66 7.96
CA PHE A 75 2.38 4.48 7.15
C PHE A 75 1.31 4.72 6.07
N TYR A 76 0.19 5.36 6.45
CA TYR A 76 -0.89 5.73 5.53
C TYR A 76 -0.38 6.60 4.38
N GLY A 77 0.40 7.64 4.69
CA GLY A 77 1.01 8.50 3.68
C GLY A 77 1.98 7.75 2.75
N ASN A 78 2.84 6.91 3.34
CA ASN A 78 3.82 6.13 2.59
C ASN A 78 3.16 5.07 1.67
N CYS A 79 1.98 4.54 2.02
CA CYS A 79 1.24 3.63 1.14
C CYS A 79 0.93 4.28 -0.21
N PHE A 80 0.38 5.50 -0.22
CA PHE A 80 0.04 6.21 -1.46
C PHE A 80 1.26 6.50 -2.32
N LYS A 81 2.38 6.90 -1.71
CA LYS A 81 3.64 7.16 -2.42
C LYS A 81 4.20 5.92 -3.13
N ASN A 82 3.85 4.74 -2.62
CA ASN A 82 4.32 3.46 -3.15
C ASN A 82 3.25 2.68 -3.93
N GLY A 83 2.11 3.30 -4.26
CA GLY A 83 1.09 2.66 -5.09
C GLY A 83 0.26 1.59 -4.36
N ILE A 84 0.20 1.64 -3.02
CA ILE A 84 -0.73 0.84 -2.21
C ILE A 84 -1.92 1.73 -1.83
N LEU A 85 -3.13 1.20 -1.95
CA LEU A 85 -4.37 1.86 -1.55
C LEU A 85 -4.78 1.43 -0.13
N PRO A 86 -4.54 2.24 0.92
CA PRO A 86 -5.11 2.01 2.23
C PRO A 86 -6.52 2.57 2.29
N ILE A 87 -7.50 1.74 2.59
CA ILE A 87 -8.92 2.10 2.71
C ILE A 87 -9.34 1.98 4.15
N GLN A 88 -9.82 3.08 4.71
CA GLN A 88 -10.43 3.07 6.04
C GLN A 88 -11.88 2.63 5.94
N ILE A 89 -12.24 1.60 6.72
CA ILE A 89 -13.58 1.04 6.82
C ILE A 89 -14.01 0.98 8.28
N SER A 90 -15.31 0.84 8.56
CA SER A 90 -15.77 0.74 9.95
C SER A 90 -15.35 -0.57 10.61
N ASP A 91 -15.37 -0.61 11.95
CA ASP A 91 -15.08 -1.82 12.72
C ASP A 91 -16.08 -2.93 12.40
N GLU A 92 -17.35 -2.60 12.25
CA GLU A 92 -18.43 -3.56 11.92
C GLU A 92 -18.18 -4.18 10.52
N LEU A 93 -17.78 -3.37 9.55
CA LEU A 93 -17.47 -3.86 8.21
C LEU A 93 -16.18 -4.70 8.20
N THR A 94 -15.20 -4.31 9.01
CA THR A 94 -13.98 -5.08 9.23
C THR A 94 -14.31 -6.46 9.80
N ASP A 95 -15.14 -6.54 10.84
CA ASP A 95 -15.57 -7.80 11.45
C ASP A 95 -16.35 -8.67 10.48
N LEU A 96 -17.22 -8.07 9.68
CA LEU A 96 -17.95 -8.78 8.63
C LEU A 96 -17.02 -9.41 7.61
N PHE A 97 -16.01 -8.66 7.14
CA PHE A 97 -15.05 -9.16 6.16
C PHE A 97 -14.16 -10.23 6.75
N PHE A 98 -13.68 -10.09 7.98
CA PHE A 98 -12.93 -11.16 8.66
C PHE A 98 -13.77 -12.43 8.79
N LYS A 99 -15.02 -12.32 9.23
CA LYS A 99 -15.94 -13.46 9.33
C LYS A 99 -16.16 -14.14 7.98
N LYS A 100 -16.37 -13.37 6.92
CA LYS A 100 -16.51 -13.90 5.55
C LYS A 100 -15.23 -14.57 5.06
N ALA A 101 -14.07 -13.94 5.24
CA ALA A 101 -12.77 -14.46 4.82
C ALA A 101 -12.38 -15.76 5.54
N LEU A 102 -12.70 -15.87 6.83
CA LEU A 102 -12.42 -17.07 7.62
C LEU A 102 -13.43 -18.20 7.37
N SER A 103 -14.64 -17.89 6.92
CA SER A 103 -15.70 -18.89 6.65
C SER A 103 -15.66 -19.43 5.23
N LYS A 104 -15.15 -18.68 4.27
CA LYS A 104 -15.00 -19.06 2.86
C LYS A 104 -13.53 -19.03 2.49
N ILE A 105 -13.05 -20.09 1.87
CA ILE A 105 -11.74 -20.10 1.25
C ILE A 105 -11.79 -19.16 0.04
N GLY A 106 -11.03 -18.06 0.10
CA GLY A 106 -10.94 -17.10 -1.00
C GLY A 106 -12.12 -16.11 -1.09
N LEU A 107 -12.27 -15.23 -0.12
CA LEU A 107 -13.14 -14.06 -0.27
C LEU A 107 -12.58 -13.15 -1.35
N ASN A 108 -13.33 -12.97 -2.43
CA ASN A 108 -13.00 -12.02 -3.48
C ASN A 108 -13.72 -10.70 -3.24
N LEU A 109 -12.95 -9.62 -3.33
CA LEU A 109 -13.45 -8.24 -3.31
C LEU A 109 -12.99 -7.55 -4.59
N THR A 110 -13.86 -6.77 -5.20
CA THR A 110 -13.47 -5.84 -6.27
C THR A 110 -13.45 -4.43 -5.70
N ILE A 111 -12.34 -3.73 -5.91
CA ILE A 111 -12.19 -2.34 -5.48
C ILE A 111 -12.21 -1.44 -6.72
N ASP A 112 -13.21 -0.59 -6.82
CA ASP A 112 -13.32 0.45 -7.83
C ASP A 112 -12.86 1.78 -7.23
N LEU A 113 -11.61 2.17 -7.53
CA LEU A 113 -11.01 3.39 -6.99
C LEU A 113 -11.68 4.65 -7.58
N GLU A 114 -12.07 4.62 -8.85
CA GLU A 114 -12.70 5.77 -9.50
C GLU A 114 -14.05 6.10 -8.86
N LYS A 115 -14.87 5.07 -8.62
CA LYS A 115 -16.18 5.21 -7.96
C LYS A 115 -16.10 5.15 -6.45
N GLN A 116 -14.95 4.78 -5.90
CA GLN A 116 -14.72 4.60 -4.46
C GLN A 116 -15.66 3.55 -3.86
N LEU A 117 -15.73 2.36 -4.48
CA LEU A 117 -16.60 1.26 -4.09
C LEU A 117 -15.81 0.00 -3.75
N ILE A 118 -16.24 -0.69 -2.69
CA ILE A 118 -15.86 -2.06 -2.36
C ILE A 118 -17.04 -2.95 -2.74
N ILE A 119 -16.84 -3.82 -3.71
CA ILE A 119 -17.89 -4.68 -4.26
C ILE A 119 -17.63 -6.11 -3.82
N THR A 120 -18.64 -6.73 -3.22
CA THR A 120 -18.68 -8.15 -2.89
C THR A 120 -19.66 -8.87 -3.82
N ASP A 121 -19.80 -10.18 -3.71
CA ASP A 121 -20.77 -10.95 -4.49
C ASP A 121 -22.23 -10.52 -4.26
N VAL A 122 -22.53 -9.90 -3.10
CA VAL A 122 -23.91 -9.60 -2.67
C VAL A 122 -24.14 -8.14 -2.32
N ASP A 123 -23.10 -7.41 -1.92
CA ASP A 123 -23.20 -6.05 -1.39
C ASP A 123 -22.16 -5.13 -1.98
N THR A 124 -22.42 -3.83 -1.93
CA THR A 124 -21.48 -2.77 -2.30
C THR A 124 -21.38 -1.77 -1.16
N TYR A 125 -20.16 -1.33 -0.85
CA TYR A 125 -19.86 -0.39 0.23
C TYR A 125 -19.04 0.77 -0.32
N ASP A 126 -19.39 1.98 0.10
CA ASP A 126 -18.65 3.18 -0.25
C ASP A 126 -17.42 3.33 0.64
N PHE A 127 -16.36 3.90 0.10
CA PHE A 127 -15.21 4.39 0.87
C PHE A 127 -14.81 5.77 0.39
N LYS A 128 -13.99 6.47 1.18
CA LYS A 128 -13.51 7.80 0.83
C LYS A 128 -12.00 7.84 0.81
N VAL A 129 -11.46 8.43 -0.23
CA VAL A 129 -10.04 8.76 -0.39
C VAL A 129 -9.95 10.21 -0.80
N ASP A 130 -8.94 10.91 -0.31
CA ASP A 130 -8.62 12.27 -0.74
C ASP A 130 -8.44 12.32 -2.26
N GLU A 131 -9.05 13.31 -2.93
CA GLU A 131 -9.09 13.39 -4.39
C GLU A 131 -7.69 13.54 -5.01
N PHE A 132 -6.77 14.24 -4.34
CA PHE A 132 -5.41 14.36 -4.83
C PHE A 132 -4.66 13.02 -4.74
N LYS A 133 -4.78 12.31 -3.62
CA LYS A 133 -4.20 10.97 -3.45
C LYS A 133 -4.77 9.96 -4.45
N LYS A 134 -6.07 10.03 -4.69
CA LYS A 134 -6.77 9.23 -5.70
C LYS A 134 -6.21 9.50 -7.10
N HIS A 135 -6.06 10.78 -7.47
CA HIS A 135 -5.47 11.18 -8.75
C HIS A 135 -4.06 10.62 -8.91
N CYS A 136 -3.19 10.77 -7.90
CA CYS A 136 -1.84 10.24 -7.92
C CYS A 136 -1.81 8.71 -8.14
N LEU A 137 -2.66 7.95 -7.42
CA LEU A 137 -2.75 6.50 -7.61
C LEU A 137 -3.21 6.10 -9.00
N ILE A 138 -4.25 6.76 -9.54
CA ILE A 138 -4.79 6.45 -10.88
C ILE A 138 -3.75 6.75 -11.96
N LYS A 139 -3.00 7.83 -11.82
CA LYS A 139 -1.98 8.27 -12.78
C LYS A 139 -0.61 7.62 -12.56
N GLY A 140 -0.40 6.94 -11.43
CA GLY A 140 0.91 6.40 -11.04
C GLY A 140 1.94 7.48 -10.77
N LEU A 141 1.51 8.63 -10.22
CA LEU A 141 2.36 9.76 -9.91
C LEU A 141 2.94 9.65 -8.50
N ASP A 142 4.24 9.74 -8.41
CA ASP A 142 4.98 9.99 -7.18
C ASP A 142 5.34 11.50 -7.06
N ASP A 143 6.07 11.87 -6.00
CA ASP A 143 6.50 13.27 -5.78
C ASP A 143 7.36 13.80 -6.95
N ILE A 144 8.10 12.93 -7.64
CA ILE A 144 8.90 13.28 -8.83
C ILE A 144 8.00 13.46 -10.04
N GLY A 145 7.09 12.53 -10.29
CA GLY A 145 6.13 12.59 -11.38
C GLY A 145 5.28 13.86 -11.33
N LEU A 146 4.82 14.25 -10.14
CA LEU A 146 4.11 15.51 -9.93
C LEU A 146 4.95 16.73 -10.29
N THR A 147 6.24 16.74 -9.91
CA THR A 147 7.16 17.83 -10.28
C THR A 147 7.38 17.89 -11.78
N LEU A 148 7.48 16.73 -12.45
CA LEU A 148 7.70 16.65 -13.90
C LEU A 148 6.48 17.10 -14.72
N GLU A 149 5.28 17.11 -14.15
CA GLU A 149 4.11 17.72 -14.80
C GLU A 149 4.30 19.22 -15.03
N HIS A 150 5.16 19.89 -14.24
CA HIS A 150 5.57 21.29 -14.38
C HIS A 150 6.92 21.48 -15.08
N GLY A 151 7.37 20.47 -15.83
CA GLY A 151 8.71 20.47 -16.46
C GLY A 151 8.97 21.66 -17.39
N GLU A 152 7.96 22.12 -18.13
CA GLU A 152 8.05 23.31 -19.01
C GLU A 152 8.24 24.61 -18.19
N ASP A 153 7.44 24.79 -17.14
CA ASP A 153 7.53 25.95 -16.24
C ASP A 153 8.90 26.01 -15.55
N ILE A 154 9.40 24.83 -15.10
CA ILE A 154 10.72 24.72 -14.48
C ILE A 154 11.80 25.11 -15.48
N LYS A 155 11.75 24.61 -16.71
CA LYS A 155 12.71 24.91 -17.75
C LYS A 155 12.71 26.40 -18.13
N ASP A 156 11.54 27.01 -18.20
CA ASP A 156 11.42 28.44 -18.47
C ASP A 156 11.99 29.29 -17.33
N PHE A 157 11.72 28.88 -16.07
CA PHE A 157 12.32 29.49 -14.90
C PHE A 157 13.86 29.37 -14.94
N GLU A 158 14.40 28.19 -15.20
CA GLU A 158 15.84 27.95 -15.26
C GLU A 158 16.52 28.80 -16.35
N ASN A 159 15.94 28.88 -17.55
CA ASN A 159 16.44 29.70 -18.64
C ASN A 159 16.51 31.18 -18.26
N ASN A 160 15.45 31.71 -17.64
CA ASN A 160 15.41 33.09 -17.20
C ASN A 160 16.42 33.34 -16.07
N TYR A 161 16.50 32.42 -15.12
CA TYR A 161 17.39 32.51 -13.97
C TYR A 161 18.87 32.49 -14.39
N TYR A 162 19.28 31.60 -15.26
CA TYR A 162 20.65 31.50 -15.75
C TYR A 162 21.03 32.65 -16.68
N ASN A 163 20.09 33.19 -17.43
CA ASN A 163 20.32 34.42 -18.18
C ASN A 163 20.59 35.63 -17.27
N GLN A 164 19.91 35.72 -16.13
CA GLN A 164 20.09 36.77 -15.14
C GLN A 164 21.41 36.58 -14.33
N TYR A 165 21.81 35.31 -14.12
CA TYR A 165 22.96 34.94 -13.29
C TYR A 165 23.92 34.02 -14.03
N PRO A 166 24.62 34.50 -15.11
CA PRO A 166 25.45 33.67 -15.98
C PRO A 166 26.59 32.91 -15.29
N TRP A 167 27.06 33.44 -14.13
CA TRP A 167 28.11 32.81 -13.35
C TRP A 167 27.74 31.53 -12.65
N LEU A 168 26.44 31.17 -12.62
CA LEU A 168 25.92 29.89 -12.04
C LEU A 168 25.95 28.76 -13.06
N THR A 169 26.11 29.05 -14.35
CA THR A 169 26.28 28.05 -15.40
C THR A 169 27.77 27.79 -15.61
N LYS A 170 28.30 26.68 -15.15
CA LYS A 170 29.61 26.17 -15.50
C LYS A 170 29.50 24.86 -16.26
#